data_11f437736c9b094320df63447b11ecbf
#
_entry.id   11f437736c9b094320df63447b11ecbf
#
_cell.length_a   1.000
_cell.length_b   1.000
_cell.length_c   1.000
_cell.angle_alpha   90.00
_cell.angle_beta   90.00
_cell.angle_gamma   90.00
#
_symmetry.space_group_name_H-M   'P 1'
#
loop_
_entity.id
_entity.type
_entity.pdbx_description
1 polymer ?
#
loop_
_entity_poly.entity_id
_entity_poly.type
_entity_poly.pdbx_seq_one_letter_code
_entity_poly.pdbx_strand_id
1 'polypeptide(L)'
;MIKTEKDSIMETTANTYDDIITRSYEEYYQVILTYITYRITHRYEAEDLTQDVFVRLLDYKQMLRPDTVKYFLFTIARNIVIDYIRRYYKKQEIDSYIYDTMSTSTNETEEKIIGDDLMTMERTRLAAMPEQRRLIYTLNRLRK
;
A
#
# COMPACT_ATOMS: atom_id res chain seq x y z
N MET A 1 25.51 -7.99 36.09
CA MET A 1 24.70 -8.39 34.95
C MET A 1 25.46 -8.07 33.67
N ILE A 2 25.87 -9.08 32.98
CA ILE A 2 26.60 -8.92 31.72
C ILE A 2 25.59 -9.00 30.61
N LYS A 3 25.31 -7.86 29.92
CA LYS A 3 24.63 -7.87 28.63
C LYS A 3 25.48 -8.70 27.68
N THR A 4 24.94 -9.76 27.16
CA THR A 4 25.62 -10.56 26.16
C THR A 4 25.77 -9.74 24.87
N GLU A 5 26.87 -9.95 24.16
CA GLU A 5 27.13 -9.32 22.85
C GLU A 5 25.93 -9.49 21.88
N LYS A 6 25.23 -10.60 22.02
CA LYS A 6 24.01 -10.92 21.27
C LYS A 6 22.85 -10.00 21.61
N ASP A 7 22.69 -9.62 22.86
CA ASP A 7 21.62 -8.69 23.28
C ASP A 7 21.89 -7.27 22.77
N SER A 8 23.15 -6.86 22.78
CA SER A 8 23.60 -5.57 22.24
C SER A 8 23.40 -5.47 20.73
N ILE A 9 23.64 -6.53 19.98
CA ILE A 9 23.42 -6.60 18.53
C ILE A 9 21.92 -6.55 18.23
N MET A 10 21.09 -7.28 18.96
CA MET A 10 19.63 -7.26 18.79
C MET A 10 19.04 -5.88 19.10
N GLU A 11 19.50 -5.22 20.14
CA GLU A 11 19.04 -3.88 20.51
C GLU A 11 19.43 -2.83 19.47
N THR A 12 20.62 -2.91 18.92
CA THR A 12 21.11 -2.03 17.85
C THR A 12 20.33 -2.25 16.56
N THR A 13 20.03 -3.48 16.21
CA THR A 13 19.28 -3.83 15.01
C THR A 13 17.82 -3.36 15.11
N ALA A 14 17.16 -3.56 16.25
CA ALA A 14 15.81 -3.10 16.51
C ALA A 14 15.73 -1.57 16.39
N ASN A 15 16.69 -0.85 16.93
CA ASN A 15 16.76 0.60 16.86
C ASN A 15 16.94 1.10 15.41
N THR A 16 17.71 0.39 14.61
CA THR A 16 17.90 0.72 13.19
C THR A 16 16.60 0.57 12.39
N TYR A 17 15.81 -0.47 12.63
CA TYR A 17 14.52 -0.65 11.97
C TYR A 17 13.49 0.41 12.38
N ASP A 18 13.46 0.76 13.66
CA ASP A 18 12.59 1.82 14.16
C ASP A 18 12.94 3.18 13.55
N ASP A 19 14.22 3.47 13.37
CA ASP A 19 14.71 4.65 12.68
C ASP A 19 14.26 4.70 11.21
N ILE A 20 14.34 3.59 10.50
CA ILE A 20 13.91 3.51 9.10
C ILE A 20 12.40 3.81 9.01
N ILE A 21 11.60 3.25 9.89
CA ILE A 21 10.15 3.47 9.91
C ILE A 21 9.82 4.91 10.25
N THR A 22 10.45 5.49 11.26
CA THR A 22 10.24 6.88 11.67
C THR A 22 10.60 7.86 10.56
N ARG A 23 11.74 7.69 9.91
CA ARG A 23 12.16 8.50 8.77
C ARG A 23 11.23 8.34 7.58
N SER A 24 10.78 7.13 7.33
CA SER A 24 9.83 6.83 6.26
C SER A 24 8.48 7.51 6.49
N TYR A 25 8.01 7.54 7.72
CA TYR A 25 6.80 8.25 8.10
C TYR A 25 6.93 9.75 7.84
N GLU A 26 8.00 10.36 8.30
CA GLU A 26 8.26 11.79 8.10
C GLU A 26 8.42 12.16 6.63
N GLU A 27 9.13 11.35 5.87
CA GLU A 27 9.44 11.63 4.47
C GLU A 27 8.28 11.32 3.52
N TYR A 28 7.58 10.21 3.73
CA TYR A 28 6.61 9.71 2.76
C TYR A 28 5.15 9.86 3.15
N TYR A 29 4.84 10.26 4.39
CA TYR A 29 3.45 10.39 4.84
C TYR A 29 2.61 11.25 3.90
N GLN A 30 3.09 12.45 3.60
CA GLN A 30 2.37 13.39 2.75
C GLN A 30 2.23 12.89 1.30
N VAL A 31 3.26 12.22 0.80
CA VAL A 31 3.24 11.63 -0.54
C VAL A 31 2.22 10.49 -0.63
N ILE A 32 2.19 9.62 0.36
CA ILE A 32 1.23 8.52 0.42
C ILE A 32 -0.20 9.04 0.61
N LEU A 33 -0.39 10.02 1.48
CA LEU A 33 -1.69 10.67 1.67
C LEU A 33 -2.21 11.27 0.36
N THR A 34 -1.37 11.98 -0.37
CA THR A 34 -1.70 12.56 -1.68
C THR A 34 -2.06 11.45 -2.68
N TYR A 35 -1.26 10.40 -2.73
CA TYR A 35 -1.51 9.25 -3.60
C TYR A 35 -2.88 8.63 -3.34
N ILE A 36 -3.24 8.42 -2.10
CA ILE A 36 -4.52 7.83 -1.70
C ILE A 36 -5.67 8.80 -1.96
N THR A 37 -5.51 10.08 -1.60
CA THR A 37 -6.53 11.11 -1.75
C THR A 37 -7.02 11.24 -3.19
N TYR A 38 -6.11 11.16 -4.16
CA TYR A 38 -6.46 11.22 -5.59
C TYR A 38 -7.24 9.99 -6.09
N ARG A 39 -7.25 8.90 -5.33
CA ARG A 39 -7.83 7.62 -5.76
C ARG A 39 -9.08 7.22 -5.01
N ILE A 40 -9.41 7.94 -3.95
CA ILE A 40 -10.62 7.70 -3.17
C ILE A 40 -11.45 8.98 -3.08
N THR A 41 -12.74 8.83 -2.74
CA THR A 41 -13.69 9.93 -2.78
C THR A 41 -13.65 10.81 -1.52
N HIS A 42 -13.34 10.24 -0.37
CA HIS A 42 -13.45 10.94 0.91
C HIS A 42 -12.08 11.15 1.57
N ARG A 43 -11.70 12.41 1.78
CA ARG A 43 -10.40 12.80 2.33
C ARG A 43 -10.15 12.23 3.74
N TYR A 44 -11.15 12.21 4.60
CA TYR A 44 -10.99 11.66 5.96
C TYR A 44 -10.68 10.16 5.94
N GLU A 45 -11.23 9.43 4.98
CA GLU A 45 -10.90 8.02 4.77
C GLU A 45 -9.48 7.86 4.24
N ALA A 46 -8.97 8.81 3.46
CA ALA A 46 -7.60 8.81 2.97
C ALA A 46 -6.57 8.89 4.10
N GLU A 47 -6.84 9.68 5.12
CA GLU A 47 -5.98 9.78 6.30
C GLU A 47 -5.93 8.45 7.07
N ASP A 48 -7.07 7.83 7.30
CA ASP A 48 -7.15 6.51 7.95
C ASP A 48 -6.43 5.43 7.14
N LEU A 49 -6.62 5.41 5.83
CA LEU A 49 -5.93 4.47 4.94
C LEU A 49 -4.42 4.70 4.90
N THR A 50 -3.99 5.95 4.98
CA THR A 50 -2.57 6.30 5.06
C THR A 50 -1.96 5.79 6.36
N GLN A 51 -2.63 5.94 7.49
CA GLN A 51 -2.20 5.35 8.76
C GLN A 51 -2.09 3.83 8.65
N ASP A 52 -3.07 3.18 8.03
CA ASP A 52 -3.05 1.73 7.80
C ASP A 52 -1.85 1.29 6.96
N VAL A 53 -1.41 2.08 5.99
CA VAL A 53 -0.19 1.81 5.22
C VAL A 53 1.01 1.70 6.13
N PHE A 54 1.21 2.65 7.03
CA PHE A 54 2.35 2.66 7.94
C PHE A 54 2.25 1.60 9.04
N VAL A 55 1.05 1.29 9.50
CA VAL A 55 0.82 0.16 10.43
C VAL A 55 1.21 -1.16 9.76
N ARG A 56 0.80 -1.38 8.53
CA ARG A 56 1.18 -2.60 7.78
C ARG A 56 2.68 -2.65 7.46
N LEU A 57 3.32 -1.51 7.31
CA LEU A 57 4.77 -1.45 7.11
C LEU A 57 5.53 -2.08 8.29
N LEU A 58 5.00 -1.97 9.50
CA LEU A 58 5.57 -2.58 10.70
C LEU A 58 5.69 -4.11 10.60
N ASP A 59 4.78 -4.77 9.89
CA ASP A 59 4.82 -6.21 9.67
C ASP A 59 6.06 -6.65 8.85
N TYR A 60 6.61 -5.72 8.07
CA TYR A 60 7.80 -5.96 7.23
C TYR A 60 9.09 -5.37 7.81
N LYS A 61 9.06 -4.98 9.09
CA LYS A 61 10.12 -4.26 9.78
C LYS A 61 11.52 -4.86 9.55
N GLN A 62 11.64 -6.16 9.61
CA GLN A 62 12.93 -6.87 9.46
C GLN A 62 13.45 -6.89 8.02
N MET A 63 12.59 -6.64 7.05
CA MET A 63 12.93 -6.66 5.61
C MET A 63 13.24 -5.28 5.06
N LEU A 64 13.02 -4.22 5.84
CA LEU A 64 13.15 -2.86 5.38
C LEU A 64 14.60 -2.41 5.29
N ARG A 65 14.91 -1.72 4.19
CA ARG A 65 16.16 -1.01 3.97
C ARG A 65 15.85 0.41 3.51
N PRO A 66 16.71 1.39 3.78
CA PRO A 66 16.49 2.76 3.35
C PRO A 66 16.22 2.91 1.84
N ASP A 67 16.84 2.07 1.02
CA ASP A 67 16.69 2.09 -0.44
C ASP A 67 15.44 1.36 -0.94
N THR A 68 14.81 0.50 -0.14
CA THR A 68 13.66 -0.31 -0.54
C THR A 68 12.35 0.11 0.11
N VAL A 69 12.37 0.85 1.21
CA VAL A 69 11.19 1.21 1.99
C VAL A 69 10.13 1.94 1.16
N LYS A 70 10.55 2.79 0.25
CA LYS A 70 9.66 3.49 -0.67
C LYS A 70 8.80 2.52 -1.50
N TYR A 71 9.39 1.46 -2.01
CA TYR A 71 8.68 0.45 -2.80
C TYR A 71 7.69 -0.34 -1.96
N PHE A 72 8.06 -0.68 -0.72
CA PHE A 72 7.13 -1.31 0.24
C PHE A 72 5.93 -0.42 0.51
N LEU A 73 6.16 0.86 0.81
CA LEU A 73 5.10 1.82 1.10
C LEU A 73 4.11 1.96 -0.05
N PHE A 74 4.59 2.15 -1.26
CA PHE A 74 3.72 2.30 -2.43
C PHE A 74 3.01 1.00 -2.80
N THR A 75 3.63 -0.14 -2.61
CA THR A 75 2.98 -1.44 -2.81
C THR A 75 1.84 -1.65 -1.82
N ILE A 76 2.08 -1.36 -0.55
CA ILE A 76 1.06 -1.45 0.51
C ILE A 76 -0.08 -0.46 0.23
N ALA A 77 0.26 0.79 -0.09
CA ALA A 77 -0.72 1.83 -0.41
C ALA A 77 -1.60 1.44 -1.59
N ARG A 78 -1.01 0.92 -2.65
CA ARG A 78 -1.74 0.42 -3.82
C ARG A 78 -2.71 -0.70 -3.45
N ASN A 79 -2.26 -1.67 -2.68
CA ASN A 79 -3.10 -2.79 -2.25
C ASN A 79 -4.27 -2.32 -1.38
N ILE A 80 -4.02 -1.39 -0.47
CA ILE A 80 -5.06 -0.78 0.37
C ILE A 80 -6.09 -0.02 -0.48
N VAL A 81 -5.65 0.76 -1.45
CA VAL A 81 -6.54 1.49 -2.37
C VAL A 81 -7.39 0.51 -3.20
N ILE A 82 -6.79 -0.53 -3.75
CA ILE A 82 -7.53 -1.54 -4.52
C ILE A 82 -8.59 -2.23 -3.65
N ASP A 83 -8.24 -2.62 -2.44
CA ASP A 83 -9.18 -3.25 -1.51
C ASP A 83 -10.32 -2.29 -1.13
N TYR A 84 -10.01 -1.02 -0.90
CA TYR A 84 -10.99 0.02 -0.63
C TYR A 84 -11.96 0.19 -1.81
N ILE A 85 -11.44 0.31 -3.01
CA ILE A 85 -12.24 0.47 -4.24
C ILE A 85 -13.15 -0.74 -4.45
N ARG A 86 -12.63 -1.95 -4.28
CA ARG A 86 -13.42 -3.18 -4.39
C ARG A 86 -14.58 -3.22 -3.39
N ARG A 87 -14.34 -2.85 -2.14
CA ARG A 87 -15.39 -2.80 -1.10
C ARG A 87 -16.41 -1.73 -1.40
N TYR A 88 -15.97 -0.57 -1.88
CA TYR A 88 -16.85 0.54 -2.23
C TYR A 88 -17.80 0.15 -3.36
N TYR A 89 -17.29 -0.39 -4.44
CA TYR A 89 -18.12 -0.83 -5.57
C TYR A 89 -18.99 -2.03 -5.23
N LYS A 90 -18.51 -2.95 -4.46
CA LYS A 90 -19.32 -4.08 -3.99
C LYS A 90 -20.50 -3.62 -3.12
N LYS A 91 -20.26 -2.63 -2.26
CA LYS A 91 -21.33 -2.02 -1.46
C LYS A 91 -22.33 -1.28 -2.34
N GLN A 92 -21.88 -0.53 -3.33
CA GLN A 92 -22.76 0.12 -4.31
C GLN A 92 -23.55 -0.90 -5.14
N GLU A 93 -22.93 -1.97 -5.53
CA GLU A 93 -23.58 -3.06 -6.27
C GLU A 93 -24.70 -3.70 -5.44
N ILE A 94 -24.49 -3.93 -4.15
CA ILE A 94 -25.51 -4.41 -3.22
C ILE A 94 -26.61 -3.37 -3.03
N ASP A 95 -26.27 -2.13 -2.81
CA ASP A 95 -27.21 -1.03 -2.67
C ASP A 95 -27.97 -0.78 -3.99
N SER A 96 -27.30 -0.90 -5.11
CA SER A 96 -27.87 -0.81 -6.44
C SER A 96 -28.79 -1.97 -6.76
N TYR A 97 -28.50 -3.16 -6.28
CA TYR A 97 -29.36 -4.34 -6.40
C TYR A 97 -30.64 -4.18 -5.58
N ILE A 98 -30.54 -3.50 -4.43
CA ILE A 98 -31.71 -3.16 -3.58
C ILE A 98 -32.53 -2.04 -4.23
N TYR A 99 -31.91 -1.09 -4.90
CA TYR A 99 -32.57 0.04 -5.59
C TYR A 99 -32.89 -0.25 -7.04
N ASP A 100 -32.30 -1.28 -7.64
CA ASP A 100 -32.32 -1.43 -9.08
C ASP A 100 -33.21 -2.53 -9.58
N THR A 101 -34.20 -2.06 -9.95
CA THR A 101 -34.79 -2.32 -11.24
C THR A 101 -34.53 -1.17 -12.25
N MET A 102 -33.68 -0.20 -11.97
CA MET A 102 -33.77 1.05 -12.74
C MET A 102 -32.49 1.74 -13.24
N SER A 103 -31.30 1.23 -13.19
CA SER A 103 -30.20 1.92 -13.89
C SER A 103 -29.02 1.06 -14.27
N THR A 104 -28.62 1.26 -15.50
CA THR A 104 -27.57 0.58 -16.23
C THR A 104 -26.22 1.32 -16.18
N SER A 105 -25.12 0.57 -15.91
CA SER A 105 -23.89 0.58 -16.68
C SER A 105 -22.85 1.71 -16.58
N THR A 106 -22.93 2.70 -15.71
CA THR A 106 -21.87 3.71 -15.56
C THR A 106 -20.68 3.20 -14.69
N ASN A 107 -20.92 2.23 -13.85
CA ASN A 107 -19.92 1.76 -12.88
C ASN A 107 -18.80 0.90 -13.49
N GLU A 108 -19.10 0.12 -14.52
CA GLU A 108 -18.12 -0.72 -15.21
C GLU A 108 -17.02 0.10 -15.89
N THR A 109 -17.37 1.26 -16.46
CA THR A 109 -16.42 2.12 -17.16
C THR A 109 -15.45 2.81 -16.18
N GLU A 110 -15.94 3.30 -15.05
CA GLU A 110 -15.12 3.93 -14.00
C GLU A 110 -14.19 2.90 -13.34
N GLU A 111 -14.69 1.73 -13.01
CA GLU A 111 -13.90 0.64 -12.43
C GLU A 111 -12.79 0.20 -13.39
N LYS A 112 -13.07 0.12 -14.68
CA LYS A 112 -12.08 -0.18 -15.71
C LYS A 112 -11.02 0.92 -15.85
N ILE A 113 -11.41 2.19 -15.84
CA ILE A 113 -10.47 3.33 -15.92
C ILE A 113 -9.56 3.36 -14.69
N ILE A 114 -10.10 3.18 -13.48
CA ILE A 114 -9.32 3.11 -12.24
C ILE A 114 -8.40 1.89 -12.26
N GLY A 115 -8.88 0.74 -12.70
CA GLY A 115 -8.08 -0.48 -12.84
C GLY A 115 -6.92 -0.31 -13.84
N ASP A 116 -7.18 0.28 -14.99
CA ASP A 116 -6.18 0.56 -16.02
C ASP A 116 -5.13 1.57 -15.54
N ASP A 117 -5.53 2.63 -14.83
CA ASP A 117 -4.62 3.61 -14.26
C ASP A 117 -3.71 2.98 -13.18
N LEU A 118 -4.27 2.18 -12.30
CA LEU A 118 -3.50 1.43 -11.30
C LEU A 118 -2.54 0.43 -11.94
N MET A 119 -2.95 -0.28 -12.98
CA MET A 119 -2.08 -1.20 -13.71
C MET A 119 -0.95 -0.47 -14.44
N THR A 120 -1.22 0.68 -15.03
CA THR A 120 -0.21 1.52 -15.69
C THR A 120 0.83 2.01 -14.69
N MET A 121 0.40 2.50 -13.55
CA MET A 121 1.29 2.92 -12.46
C MET A 121 2.14 1.75 -11.93
N GLU A 122 1.54 0.59 -11.79
CA GLU A 122 2.24 -0.62 -11.37
C GLU A 122 3.32 -1.03 -12.37
N ARG A 123 3.00 -1.04 -13.66
CA ARG A 123 3.97 -1.34 -14.71
C ARG A 123 5.14 -0.37 -14.74
N THR A 124 4.87 0.92 -14.59
CA THR A 124 5.89 1.96 -14.52
C THR A 124 6.82 1.76 -13.33
N ARG A 125 6.28 1.39 -12.19
CA ARG A 125 7.08 1.11 -10.98
C ARG A 125 7.87 -0.17 -11.09
N LEU A 126 7.27 -1.23 -11.62
CA LEU A 126 7.96 -2.50 -11.86
C LEU A 126 9.12 -2.32 -12.84
N ALA A 127 8.94 -1.51 -13.88
CA ALA A 127 10.01 -1.19 -14.84
C ALA A 127 11.17 -0.42 -14.20
N ALA A 128 10.91 0.39 -13.18
CA ALA A 128 11.93 1.12 -12.42
C ALA A 128 12.63 0.28 -11.35
N MET A 129 12.11 -0.91 -11.02
CA MET A 129 12.71 -1.80 -10.03
C MET A 129 13.87 -2.60 -10.61
N PRO A 130 14.94 -2.85 -9.82
CA PRO A 130 15.95 -3.85 -10.16
C PRO A 130 15.31 -5.23 -10.41
N GLU A 131 15.89 -5.99 -11.35
CA GLU A 131 15.32 -7.26 -11.83
C GLU A 131 15.02 -8.27 -10.71
N GLN A 132 15.91 -8.41 -9.74
CA GLN A 132 15.71 -9.32 -8.61
C GLN A 132 14.50 -8.94 -7.74
N ARG A 133 14.31 -7.65 -7.50
CA ARG A 133 13.18 -7.15 -6.71
C ARG A 133 11.87 -7.32 -7.46
N ARG A 134 11.89 -7.08 -8.75
CA ARG A 134 10.74 -7.29 -9.64
C ARG A 134 10.30 -8.76 -9.60
N LEU A 135 11.25 -9.68 -9.67
CA LEU A 135 10.98 -11.12 -9.60
C LEU A 135 10.36 -11.52 -8.26
N ILE A 136 10.91 -11.06 -7.15
CA ILE A 136 10.38 -11.33 -5.79
C ILE A 136 8.96 -10.76 -5.65
N TYR A 137 8.73 -9.55 -6.10
CA TYR A 137 7.42 -8.92 -6.08
C TYR A 137 6.40 -9.71 -6.89
N THR A 138 6.76 -10.12 -8.10
CA THR A 138 5.89 -10.90 -9.00
C THR A 138 5.57 -12.26 -8.40
N LEU A 139 6.55 -12.94 -7.84
CA LEU A 139 6.36 -14.24 -7.18
C LEU A 139 5.45 -14.14 -5.96
N ASN A 140 5.61 -13.12 -5.13
CA ASN A 140 4.73 -12.88 -3.99
C ASN A 140 3.29 -12.59 -4.41
N ARG A 141 3.10 -11.92 -5.52
CA ARG A 141 1.76 -11.62 -6.03
C ARG A 141 1.07 -12.85 -6.61
N LEU A 142 1.81 -13.71 -7.29
CA LEU A 142 1.27 -14.95 -7.86
C LEU A 142 0.92 -16.00 -6.79
N ARG A 143 1.53 -15.88 -5.61
CA ARG A 143 1.32 -16.81 -4.49
C ARG A 143 0.04 -16.53 -3.68
N LYS A 144 -0.61 -15.44 -3.95
CA LYS A 144 -1.94 -15.12 -3.40
C LYS A 144 -3.01 -15.54 -4.42
#